data_4eb00ff5c177557545769577994ce86d
#
_entry.id   4eb00ff5c177557545769577994ce86d
#
_cell.length_a   1.000
_cell.length_b   1.000
_cell.length_c   1.000
_cell.angle_alpha   90.00
_cell.angle_beta   90.00
_cell.angle_gamma   90.00
#
_symmetry.space_group_name_H-M   'P 1'
#
loop_
_entity.id
_entity.type
_entity.pdbx_description
1 polymer ?
#
loop_
_entity_poly.entity_id
_entity_poly.type
_entity_poly.pdbx_seq_one_letter_code
_entity_poly.pdbx_strand_id
1 'polypeptide(L)'
;MNNSLFDIKRFKSIIKKEFIQVRRDPVSLRLPLVMPIIFMLLFGYAVTTEVDNISTVVFDQSMTQDSRDYVEKFIVSDYFTVNYYVNSEGEMIDLIDSGKAKAGLVIPSDFSIKLKTGKSPKTQLIIDGTDPTTARTAMNSGIIISEQYSRTYKETSLKMLGVSAAALPSTEINVRVWYNPGLESRKFTIPALVGLILQNITVMLTAFALVREKERSTIEQLIVTPVRPVELILGKLVPYIIIGCVSFLFALSLCVFWFSVGIEGNLLLLLVLGFLFVFCSLSIGMLISTFARNQLQAMMSMVLVILPSILLSGFIFPREAMPAAINFLGYLIPLTYFLDIIRGIVLKGIGAGYLLNDIFALCIFTFVILSISVLRFKKSLD
;
A
#
# COMPACT_ATOMS: atom_id res chain seq x y z
N MET A 1 -1.65 -43.29 33.23
CA MET A 1 -1.54 -41.87 32.84
C MET A 1 -1.89 -41.78 31.38
N ASN A 2 -3.00 -41.10 31.05
CA ASN A 2 -3.47 -40.97 29.66
C ASN A 2 -2.42 -40.23 28.82
N ASN A 3 -1.84 -40.92 27.87
CA ASN A 3 -0.83 -40.43 26.93
C ASN A 3 -1.47 -39.63 25.78
N SER A 4 -2.54 -38.87 26.06
CA SER A 4 -3.13 -37.97 25.03
C SER A 4 -2.12 -36.90 24.63
N LEU A 5 -1.86 -36.78 23.33
CA LEU A 5 -0.94 -35.81 22.75
C LEU A 5 -1.33 -34.35 23.09
N PHE A 6 -2.56 -34.11 23.55
CA PHE A 6 -3.11 -32.79 23.90
C PHE A 6 -4.14 -32.93 25.03
N ASP A 7 -4.06 -32.07 26.07
CA ASP A 7 -5.01 -32.03 27.18
C ASP A 7 -5.76 -30.71 27.22
N ILE A 8 -7.07 -30.78 27.01
CA ILE A 8 -7.96 -29.60 26.95
C ILE A 8 -7.98 -28.82 28.28
N LYS A 9 -7.85 -29.50 29.43
CA LYS A 9 -7.87 -28.80 30.74
C LYS A 9 -6.61 -27.96 30.93
N ARG A 10 -5.43 -28.49 30.58
CA ARG A 10 -4.16 -27.76 30.60
C ARG A 10 -4.19 -26.56 29.63
N PHE A 11 -4.66 -26.82 28.41
CA PHE A 11 -4.81 -25.75 27.39
C PHE A 11 -5.72 -24.61 27.88
N LYS A 12 -6.90 -24.91 28.42
CA LYS A 12 -7.80 -23.90 29.00
C LYS A 12 -7.17 -23.13 30.17
N SER A 13 -6.38 -23.78 31.00
CA SER A 13 -5.68 -23.10 32.11
C SER A 13 -4.63 -22.11 31.63
N ILE A 14 -3.90 -22.44 30.55
CA ILE A 14 -2.96 -21.54 29.92
C ILE A 14 -3.71 -20.33 29.34
N ILE A 15 -4.77 -20.56 28.57
CA ILE A 15 -5.58 -19.48 27.99
C ILE A 15 -6.05 -18.52 29.10
N LYS A 16 -6.63 -19.07 30.20
CA LYS A 16 -7.10 -18.25 31.33
C LYS A 16 -5.97 -17.41 31.93
N LYS A 17 -4.79 -18.01 32.13
CA LYS A 17 -3.60 -17.31 32.66
C LYS A 17 -3.20 -16.19 31.71
N GLU A 18 -3.10 -16.44 30.41
CA GLU A 18 -2.71 -15.44 29.41
C GLU A 18 -3.73 -14.30 29.31
N PHE A 19 -5.05 -14.59 29.34
CA PHE A 19 -6.08 -13.54 29.38
C PHE A 19 -5.92 -12.62 30.60
N ILE A 20 -5.68 -13.18 31.75
CA ILE A 20 -5.46 -12.40 32.98
C ILE A 20 -4.21 -11.51 32.83
N GLN A 21 -3.13 -12.05 32.27
CA GLN A 21 -1.89 -11.37 32.04
C GLN A 21 -2.05 -10.21 31.05
N VAL A 22 -2.69 -10.44 29.90
CA VAL A 22 -2.97 -9.42 28.90
C VAL A 22 -3.87 -8.31 29.44
N ARG A 23 -4.93 -8.68 30.20
CA ARG A 23 -5.83 -7.71 30.81
C ARG A 23 -5.12 -6.77 31.80
N ARG A 24 -4.06 -7.25 32.44
CA ARG A 24 -3.24 -6.47 33.37
C ARG A 24 -2.12 -5.66 32.68
N ASP A 25 -1.91 -5.85 31.39
CA ASP A 25 -0.94 -5.10 30.59
C ASP A 25 -1.64 -4.04 29.74
N PRO A 26 -1.73 -2.78 30.20
CA PRO A 26 -2.44 -1.71 29.47
C PRO A 26 -1.77 -1.37 28.15
N VAL A 27 -0.47 -1.62 27.99
CA VAL A 27 0.26 -1.36 26.76
C VAL A 27 -0.18 -2.34 25.67
N SER A 28 -0.24 -3.63 25.97
CA SER A 28 -0.70 -4.66 25.04
C SER A 28 -2.15 -4.48 24.61
N LEU A 29 -2.99 -3.78 25.37
CA LEU A 29 -4.38 -3.49 25.02
C LEU A 29 -4.55 -2.19 24.23
N ARG A 30 -3.80 -1.14 24.57
CA ARG A 30 -3.96 0.19 23.95
C ARG A 30 -3.23 0.30 22.62
N LEU A 31 -2.05 -0.28 22.51
CA LEU A 31 -1.17 -0.17 21.35
C LEU A 31 -1.82 -0.69 20.06
N PRO A 32 -2.57 -1.82 20.06
CA PRO A 32 -3.29 -2.30 18.89
C PRO A 32 -4.40 -1.38 18.37
N LEU A 33 -4.90 -0.47 19.19
CA LEU A 33 -5.91 0.51 18.80
C LEU A 33 -5.28 1.87 18.42
N VAL A 34 -4.24 2.28 19.10
CA VAL A 34 -3.58 3.57 18.86
C VAL A 34 -2.70 3.53 17.60
N MET A 35 -1.96 2.45 17.40
CA MET A 35 -1.05 2.33 16.25
C MET A 35 -1.74 2.40 14.89
N PRO A 36 -2.89 1.74 14.64
CA PRO A 36 -3.60 1.91 13.38
C PRO A 36 -3.94 3.37 13.09
N ILE A 37 -4.39 4.13 14.10
CA ILE A 37 -4.71 5.55 13.93
C ILE A 37 -3.46 6.31 13.49
N ILE A 38 -2.36 6.18 14.26
CA ILE A 38 -1.12 6.90 13.98
C ILE A 38 -0.57 6.54 12.59
N PHE A 39 -0.44 5.25 12.28
CA PHE A 39 0.10 4.82 10.99
C PHE A 39 -0.79 5.21 9.81
N MET A 40 -2.12 5.06 9.95
CA MET A 40 -3.04 5.45 8.89
C MET A 40 -3.08 6.95 8.68
N LEU A 41 -3.01 7.77 9.73
CA LEU A 41 -2.91 9.22 9.59
C LEU A 41 -1.58 9.62 8.95
N LEU A 42 -0.45 9.10 9.45
CA LEU A 42 0.86 9.44 8.90
C LEU A 42 1.00 9.00 7.45
N PHE A 43 0.77 7.72 7.16
CA PHE A 43 0.99 7.19 5.81
C PHE A 43 -0.19 7.46 4.87
N GLY A 44 -1.42 7.54 5.38
CA GLY A 44 -2.60 7.82 4.58
C GLY A 44 -2.63 9.24 4.03
N TYR A 45 -2.05 10.20 4.75
CA TYR A 45 -1.91 11.57 4.28
C TYR A 45 -0.52 11.87 3.70
N ALA A 46 0.56 11.27 4.21
CA ALA A 46 1.91 11.54 3.74
C ALA A 46 2.26 10.82 2.43
N VAL A 47 1.62 9.67 2.15
CA VAL A 47 1.86 8.85 0.94
C VAL A 47 0.80 9.09 -0.13
N THR A 48 0.03 10.18 -0.06
CA THR A 48 -0.77 10.62 -1.21
C THR A 48 0.20 11.09 -2.28
N THR A 49 0.46 10.23 -3.24
CA THR A 49 1.24 10.51 -4.46
C THR A 49 0.38 11.20 -5.53
N GLU A 50 -0.72 11.78 -5.15
CA GLU A 50 -1.49 12.66 -6.02
C GLU A 50 -0.74 13.99 -6.08
N VAL A 51 -0.04 14.19 -7.17
CA VAL A 51 0.64 15.46 -7.43
C VAL A 51 -0.35 16.31 -8.21
N ASP A 52 -1.12 17.09 -7.47
CA ASP A 52 -1.97 18.13 -8.00
C ASP A 52 -1.22 19.46 -7.94
N ASN A 53 -1.64 20.44 -8.76
CA ASN A 53 -1.10 21.80 -8.74
C ASN A 53 0.41 21.88 -9.04
N ILE A 54 0.88 21.16 -10.08
CA ILE A 54 2.26 21.24 -10.53
C ILE A 54 2.56 22.68 -10.97
N SER A 55 3.42 23.37 -10.21
CA SER A 55 3.83 24.74 -10.53
C SER A 55 4.46 24.80 -11.91
N THR A 56 3.85 25.56 -12.81
CA THR A 56 4.18 25.57 -14.23
C THR A 56 4.51 26.99 -14.71
N VAL A 57 5.55 27.08 -15.53
CA VAL A 57 5.91 28.30 -16.25
C VAL A 57 5.56 28.12 -17.72
N VAL A 58 4.98 29.17 -18.34
CA VAL A 58 4.59 29.16 -19.75
C VAL A 58 5.48 30.15 -20.53
N PHE A 59 6.08 29.63 -21.60
CA PHE A 59 6.75 30.43 -22.63
C PHE A 59 5.96 30.34 -23.94
N ASP A 60 5.05 31.30 -24.14
CA ASP A 60 4.20 31.36 -25.31
C ASP A 60 4.79 32.32 -26.35
N GLN A 61 5.44 31.78 -27.38
CA GLN A 61 5.97 32.53 -28.49
C GLN A 61 4.90 32.88 -29.53
N SER A 62 3.75 32.21 -29.53
CA SER A 62 2.67 32.43 -30.50
C SER A 62 1.81 33.64 -30.15
N MET A 63 1.56 33.87 -28.86
CA MET A 63 0.74 34.96 -28.30
C MET A 63 -0.62 35.13 -28.98
N THR A 64 -1.21 34.03 -29.46
CA THR A 64 -2.49 33.99 -30.17
C THR A 64 -3.63 33.55 -29.26
N GLN A 65 -4.89 33.65 -29.75
CA GLN A 65 -6.03 33.11 -29.03
C GLN A 65 -5.94 31.58 -28.93
N ASP A 66 -5.51 30.89 -30.00
CA ASP A 66 -5.37 29.43 -30.01
C ASP A 66 -4.35 28.94 -28.97
N SER A 67 -3.24 29.71 -28.76
CA SER A 67 -2.28 29.33 -27.72
C SER A 67 -2.80 29.57 -26.30
N ARG A 68 -3.57 30.63 -26.08
CA ARG A 68 -4.23 30.91 -24.80
C ARG A 68 -5.26 29.81 -24.45
N ASP A 69 -6.07 29.43 -25.43
CA ASP A 69 -7.05 28.35 -25.25
C ASP A 69 -6.38 27.00 -24.95
N TYR A 70 -5.20 26.76 -25.50
CA TYR A 70 -4.39 25.57 -25.19
C TYR A 70 -3.85 25.62 -23.76
N VAL A 71 -3.29 26.73 -23.31
CA VAL A 71 -2.81 26.91 -21.92
C VAL A 71 -3.96 26.77 -20.92
N GLU A 72 -5.15 27.28 -21.27
CA GLU A 72 -6.32 27.16 -20.40
C GLU A 72 -6.70 25.71 -20.12
N LYS A 73 -6.47 24.78 -21.08
CA LYS A 73 -6.70 23.35 -20.84
C LYS A 73 -5.78 22.78 -19.75
N PHE A 74 -4.54 23.28 -19.66
CA PHE A 74 -3.64 22.90 -18.57
C PHE A 74 -4.12 23.45 -17.23
N ILE A 75 -4.57 24.71 -17.18
CA ILE A 75 -5.05 25.37 -15.96
C ILE A 75 -6.32 24.69 -15.41
N VAL A 76 -7.28 24.35 -16.31
CA VAL A 76 -8.57 23.73 -15.92
C VAL A 76 -8.41 22.24 -15.55
N SER A 77 -7.25 21.65 -15.83
CA SER A 77 -7.03 20.21 -15.59
C SER A 77 -6.78 19.84 -14.13
N ASP A 78 -6.65 20.80 -13.21
CA ASP A 78 -6.25 20.65 -11.80
C ASP A 78 -4.85 20.03 -11.58
N TYR A 79 -4.22 19.49 -12.64
CA TYR A 79 -2.85 18.95 -12.55
C TYR A 79 -1.77 20.02 -12.60
N PHE A 80 -2.03 21.14 -13.33
CA PHE A 80 -1.05 22.18 -13.55
C PHE A 80 -1.57 23.53 -13.03
N THR A 81 -0.71 24.23 -12.29
CA THR A 81 -0.97 25.61 -11.87
C THR A 81 0.02 26.53 -12.56
N VAL A 82 -0.46 27.31 -13.51
CA VAL A 82 0.38 28.28 -14.24
C VAL A 82 0.64 29.48 -13.35
N ASN A 83 1.82 29.54 -12.76
CA ASN A 83 2.24 30.62 -11.85
C ASN A 83 3.06 31.70 -12.54
N TYR A 84 3.71 31.36 -13.65
CA TYR A 84 4.66 32.26 -14.31
C TYR A 84 4.47 32.26 -15.83
N TYR A 85 4.56 33.47 -16.43
CA TYR A 85 4.69 33.66 -17.86
C TYR A 85 6.01 34.34 -18.11
N VAL A 86 6.80 33.85 -19.06
CA VAL A 86 8.14 34.33 -19.37
C VAL A 86 8.28 34.63 -20.86
N ASN A 87 9.23 35.50 -21.19
CA ASN A 87 9.49 35.91 -22.56
C ASN A 87 10.77 35.30 -23.16
N SER A 88 11.49 34.51 -22.37
CA SER A 88 12.70 33.82 -22.82
C SER A 88 12.83 32.42 -22.21
N GLU A 89 13.52 31.56 -22.95
CA GLU A 89 13.82 30.18 -22.49
C GLU A 89 14.77 30.20 -21.26
N GLY A 90 15.70 31.20 -21.20
CA GLY A 90 16.58 31.36 -20.05
C GLY A 90 15.85 31.63 -18.76
N GLU A 91 14.86 32.55 -18.76
CA GLU A 91 14.02 32.81 -17.58
C GLU A 91 13.22 31.56 -17.15
N MET A 92 12.77 30.77 -18.10
CA MET A 92 12.05 29.51 -17.81
C MET A 92 12.98 28.52 -17.11
N ILE A 93 14.20 28.36 -17.62
CA ILE A 93 15.21 27.43 -17.04
C ILE A 93 15.56 27.92 -15.62
N ASP A 94 15.79 29.21 -15.41
CA ASP A 94 16.08 29.77 -14.08
C ASP A 94 14.98 29.52 -13.07
N LEU A 95 13.71 29.54 -13.49
CA LEU A 95 12.57 29.22 -12.62
C LEU A 95 12.50 27.73 -12.29
N ILE A 96 12.85 26.85 -13.23
CA ILE A 96 12.91 25.41 -13.00
C ILE A 96 14.09 25.07 -12.11
N ASP A 97 15.29 25.59 -12.40
CA ASP A 97 16.51 25.33 -11.63
C ASP A 97 16.41 25.85 -10.19
N SER A 98 15.72 26.98 -9.99
CA SER A 98 15.45 27.51 -8.64
C SER A 98 14.35 26.75 -7.90
N GLY A 99 13.70 25.74 -8.53
CA GLY A 99 12.62 24.95 -7.95
C GLY A 99 11.29 25.69 -7.79
N LYS A 100 11.16 26.92 -8.31
CA LYS A 100 9.92 27.71 -8.29
C LYS A 100 8.87 27.14 -9.24
N ALA A 101 9.31 26.59 -10.37
CA ALA A 101 8.47 25.84 -11.31
C ALA A 101 8.96 24.38 -11.39
N LYS A 102 8.03 23.43 -11.56
CA LYS A 102 8.31 22.01 -11.76
C LYS A 102 8.09 21.56 -13.20
N ALA A 103 7.38 22.36 -13.97
CA ALA A 103 7.17 22.14 -15.40
C ALA A 103 7.26 23.47 -16.18
N GLY A 104 7.70 23.37 -17.42
CA GLY A 104 7.74 24.49 -18.38
C GLY A 104 7.02 24.10 -19.67
N LEU A 105 6.03 24.87 -20.09
CA LEU A 105 5.30 24.66 -21.33
C LEU A 105 5.78 25.65 -22.38
N VAL A 106 6.40 25.17 -23.47
CA VAL A 106 6.86 26.00 -24.60
C VAL A 106 5.89 25.84 -25.76
N ILE A 107 5.36 26.97 -26.22
CA ILE A 107 4.47 27.05 -27.39
C ILE A 107 5.19 27.80 -28.50
N PRO A 108 5.46 27.18 -29.65
CA PRO A 108 6.22 27.80 -30.72
C PRO A 108 5.41 28.89 -31.43
N SER A 109 6.12 29.85 -32.07
CA SER A 109 5.51 30.99 -32.76
C SER A 109 4.57 30.59 -33.92
N ASP A 110 4.81 29.45 -34.54
CA ASP A 110 4.01 28.92 -35.66
C ASP A 110 2.80 28.05 -35.23
N PHE A 111 2.49 27.98 -33.91
CA PHE A 111 1.46 27.14 -33.34
C PHE A 111 0.09 27.34 -34.02
N SER A 112 -0.45 28.55 -34.04
CA SER A 112 -1.74 28.87 -34.61
C SER A 112 -1.76 28.68 -36.14
N ILE A 113 -0.68 29.00 -36.83
CA ILE A 113 -0.55 28.83 -38.27
C ILE A 113 -0.65 27.32 -38.63
N LYS A 114 0.07 26.49 -37.92
CA LYS A 114 0.04 25.04 -38.14
C LYS A 114 -1.33 24.45 -37.84
N LEU A 115 -1.97 24.85 -36.73
CA LEU A 115 -3.33 24.41 -36.41
C LEU A 115 -4.32 24.78 -37.56
N LYS A 116 -4.33 26.00 -38.02
CA LYS A 116 -5.24 26.49 -39.09
C LYS A 116 -4.98 25.83 -40.45
N THR A 117 -3.75 25.43 -40.72
CA THR A 117 -3.38 24.71 -41.94
C THR A 117 -3.52 23.18 -41.86
N GLY A 118 -4.12 22.67 -40.78
CA GLY A 118 -4.33 21.22 -40.60
C GLY A 118 -3.06 20.43 -40.27
N LYS A 119 -1.96 21.13 -39.96
CA LYS A 119 -0.71 20.51 -39.52
C LYS A 119 -0.69 20.41 -37.99
N SER A 120 -0.02 19.40 -37.43
CA SER A 120 0.15 19.27 -35.98
C SER A 120 1.29 20.15 -35.48
N PRO A 121 1.02 21.18 -34.66
CA PRO A 121 2.10 21.95 -34.01
C PRO A 121 2.80 21.09 -32.98
N LYS A 122 4.09 21.31 -32.78
CA LYS A 122 4.88 20.61 -31.77
C LYS A 122 5.11 21.56 -30.59
N THR A 123 4.36 21.34 -29.50
CA THR A 123 4.64 22.00 -28.21
C THR A 123 5.64 21.15 -27.42
N GLN A 124 6.37 21.77 -26.51
CA GLN A 124 7.33 21.09 -25.66
C GLN A 124 6.94 21.28 -24.20
N LEU A 125 6.90 20.18 -23.46
CA LEU A 125 6.73 20.17 -22.01
C LEU A 125 8.06 19.75 -21.37
N ILE A 126 8.74 20.71 -20.72
CA ILE A 126 9.98 20.49 -19.97
C ILE A 126 9.60 20.20 -18.53
N ILE A 127 10.15 19.15 -17.93
CA ILE A 127 9.74 18.69 -16.60
C ILE A 127 10.98 18.51 -15.73
N ASP A 128 10.93 19.01 -14.50
CA ASP A 128 11.93 18.73 -13.47
C ASP A 128 11.84 17.25 -13.05
N GLY A 129 12.83 16.47 -13.48
CA GLY A 129 12.91 15.04 -13.21
C GLY A 129 13.48 14.67 -11.82
N THR A 130 13.77 15.64 -10.96
CA THR A 130 14.35 15.37 -9.62
C THR A 130 13.38 14.61 -8.72
N ASP A 131 12.07 14.83 -8.89
CA ASP A 131 11.02 14.00 -8.29
C ASP A 131 10.33 13.14 -9.37
N PRO A 132 10.61 11.83 -9.39
CA PRO A 132 10.05 10.92 -10.40
C PRO A 132 8.52 10.84 -10.40
N THR A 133 7.88 11.06 -9.26
CA THR A 133 6.41 10.99 -9.13
C THR A 133 5.76 12.18 -9.81
N THR A 134 6.21 13.38 -9.46
CA THR A 134 5.78 14.64 -10.10
C THR A 134 6.06 14.61 -11.60
N ALA A 135 7.26 14.17 -12.01
CA ALA A 135 7.63 14.09 -13.40
C ALA A 135 6.74 13.15 -14.22
N ARG A 136 6.43 11.97 -13.69
CA ARG A 136 5.54 11.00 -14.35
C ARG A 136 4.12 11.53 -14.47
N THR A 137 3.58 12.16 -13.42
CA THR A 137 2.26 12.77 -13.43
C THR A 137 2.21 13.90 -14.46
N ALA A 138 3.17 14.82 -14.45
CA ALA A 138 3.25 15.91 -15.43
C ALA A 138 3.31 15.40 -16.88
N MET A 139 4.15 14.39 -17.13
CA MET A 139 4.28 13.80 -18.46
C MET A 139 2.97 13.18 -18.95
N ASN A 140 2.36 12.32 -18.14
CA ASN A 140 1.13 11.63 -18.52
C ASN A 140 -0.04 12.60 -18.70
N SER A 141 -0.23 13.52 -17.76
CA SER A 141 -1.30 14.53 -17.83
C SER A 141 -1.09 15.49 -19.00
N GLY A 142 0.14 15.92 -19.25
CA GLY A 142 0.46 16.80 -20.39
C GLY A 142 0.14 16.14 -21.75
N ILE A 143 0.45 14.84 -21.91
CA ILE A 143 0.09 14.07 -23.12
C ILE A 143 -1.42 14.01 -23.29
N ILE A 144 -2.16 13.62 -22.24
CA ILE A 144 -3.63 13.49 -22.29
C ILE A 144 -4.29 14.83 -22.63
N ILE A 145 -3.87 15.93 -22.01
CA ILE A 145 -4.41 17.28 -22.25
C ILE A 145 -4.16 17.68 -23.70
N SER A 146 -2.94 17.45 -24.22
CA SER A 146 -2.57 17.81 -25.59
C SER A 146 -3.35 17.00 -26.64
N GLU A 147 -3.56 15.71 -26.39
CA GLU A 147 -4.38 14.85 -27.27
C GLU A 147 -5.85 15.28 -27.25
N GLN A 148 -6.40 15.56 -26.08
CA GLN A 148 -7.78 16.02 -25.93
C GLN A 148 -8.01 17.36 -26.61
N TYR A 149 -7.09 18.32 -26.47
CA TYR A 149 -7.14 19.59 -27.18
C TYR A 149 -7.14 19.39 -28.70
N SER A 150 -6.19 18.59 -29.19
CA SER A 150 -6.08 18.27 -30.63
C SER A 150 -7.34 17.65 -31.21
N ARG A 151 -7.97 16.74 -30.47
CA ARG A 151 -9.23 16.12 -30.84
C ARG A 151 -10.37 17.13 -30.91
N THR A 152 -10.58 17.89 -29.84
CA THR A 152 -11.61 18.93 -29.76
C THR A 152 -11.47 19.97 -30.86
N TYR A 153 -10.23 20.39 -31.14
CA TYR A 153 -9.94 21.35 -32.20
C TYR A 153 -10.30 20.80 -33.59
N LYS A 154 -9.91 19.56 -33.89
CA LYS A 154 -10.28 18.88 -35.16
C LYS A 154 -11.79 18.73 -35.32
N GLU A 155 -12.50 18.31 -34.30
CA GLU A 155 -13.97 18.17 -34.32
C GLU A 155 -14.65 19.51 -34.59
N THR A 156 -14.20 20.58 -33.95
CA THR A 156 -14.75 21.92 -34.11
C THR A 156 -14.46 22.46 -35.52
N SER A 157 -13.24 22.27 -36.02
CA SER A 157 -12.85 22.70 -37.36
C SER A 157 -13.62 21.99 -38.48
N LEU A 158 -13.84 20.66 -38.32
CA LEU A 158 -14.65 19.88 -39.27
C LEU A 158 -16.12 20.32 -39.27
N LYS A 159 -16.70 20.60 -38.11
CA LYS A 159 -18.06 21.13 -37.99
C LYS A 159 -18.19 22.47 -38.70
N MET A 160 -17.20 23.38 -38.60
CA MET A 160 -17.19 24.67 -39.30
C MET A 160 -17.10 24.51 -40.80
N LEU A 161 -16.45 23.44 -41.30
CA LEU A 161 -16.36 23.13 -42.75
C LEU A 161 -17.58 22.35 -43.29
N GLY A 162 -18.60 22.09 -42.46
CA GLY A 162 -19.78 21.34 -42.84
C GLY A 162 -19.52 19.85 -43.09
N VAL A 163 -18.35 19.34 -42.68
CA VAL A 163 -17.97 17.93 -42.81
C VAL A 163 -18.27 17.23 -41.48
N SER A 164 -19.07 16.16 -41.55
CA SER A 164 -19.29 15.33 -40.35
C SER A 164 -18.00 14.63 -39.95
N ALA A 165 -17.60 14.77 -38.71
CA ALA A 165 -16.43 14.08 -38.15
C ALA A 165 -16.51 12.54 -38.28
N ALA A 166 -17.73 12.00 -38.43
CA ALA A 166 -17.98 10.58 -38.66
C ALA A 166 -17.54 10.07 -40.03
N ALA A 167 -17.21 10.96 -40.99
CA ALA A 167 -16.80 10.58 -42.35
C ALA A 167 -15.29 10.27 -42.49
N LEU A 168 -14.50 10.53 -41.45
CA LEU A 168 -13.06 10.23 -41.45
C LEU A 168 -12.79 8.95 -40.62
N PRO A 169 -12.15 7.92 -41.20
CA PRO A 169 -11.72 6.77 -40.44
C PRO A 169 -10.63 7.23 -39.44
N SER A 170 -11.02 7.42 -38.18
CA SER A 170 -10.09 7.69 -37.07
C SER A 170 -10.09 6.47 -36.18
N THR A 171 -8.91 5.93 -35.92
CA THR A 171 -8.72 4.95 -34.85
C THR A 171 -8.74 5.70 -33.53
N GLU A 172 -9.85 5.64 -32.81
CA GLU A 172 -9.97 6.25 -31.49
C GLU A 172 -9.58 5.22 -30.44
N ILE A 173 -8.58 5.53 -29.62
CA ILE A 173 -8.31 4.78 -28.40
C ILE A 173 -9.25 5.32 -27.32
N ASN A 174 -10.25 4.52 -26.97
CA ASN A 174 -11.13 4.84 -25.85
C ASN A 174 -10.53 4.24 -24.58
N VAL A 175 -9.73 5.02 -23.86
CA VAL A 175 -9.12 4.59 -22.61
C VAL A 175 -10.19 4.55 -21.52
N ARG A 176 -10.45 3.37 -20.99
CA ARG A 176 -11.35 3.16 -19.84
C ARG A 176 -10.58 2.55 -18.69
N VAL A 177 -10.33 3.33 -17.65
CA VAL A 177 -9.70 2.86 -16.41
C VAL A 177 -10.75 2.15 -15.57
N TRP A 178 -10.50 0.87 -15.26
CA TRP A 178 -11.38 0.06 -14.41
C TRP A 178 -10.88 0.08 -12.96
N TYR A 179 -11.79 -0.16 -12.01
CA TYR A 179 -11.57 -0.29 -10.57
C TYR A 179 -11.13 1.00 -9.83
N ASN A 180 -10.37 1.87 -10.45
CA ASN A 180 -9.95 3.16 -9.90
C ASN A 180 -9.94 4.24 -11.00
N PRO A 181 -11.13 4.67 -11.48
CA PRO A 181 -11.22 5.64 -12.57
C PRO A 181 -10.55 6.99 -12.28
N GLY A 182 -10.53 7.39 -11.01
CA GLY A 182 -9.87 8.62 -10.56
C GLY A 182 -8.36 8.46 -10.36
N LEU A 183 -7.78 7.27 -10.59
CA LEU A 183 -6.37 6.97 -10.35
C LEU A 183 -5.88 7.38 -8.94
N GLU A 184 -6.80 7.39 -7.96
CA GLU A 184 -6.53 7.80 -6.59
C GLU A 184 -5.53 6.87 -5.91
N SER A 185 -4.37 7.41 -5.53
CA SER A 185 -3.32 6.66 -4.81
C SER A 185 -3.81 6.12 -3.47
N ARG A 186 -4.74 6.83 -2.83
CA ARG A 186 -5.36 6.41 -1.56
C ARG A 186 -6.00 5.03 -1.65
N LYS A 187 -6.75 4.76 -2.72
CA LYS A 187 -7.42 3.48 -2.93
C LYS A 187 -6.44 2.31 -3.00
N PHE A 188 -5.24 2.53 -3.53
CA PHE A 188 -4.19 1.52 -3.61
C PHE A 188 -3.43 1.35 -2.28
N THR A 189 -3.12 2.46 -1.61
CA THR A 189 -2.22 2.49 -0.44
C THR A 189 -2.93 2.15 0.87
N ILE A 190 -4.16 2.67 1.10
CA ILE A 190 -4.86 2.50 2.38
C ILE A 190 -5.19 1.03 2.70
N PRO A 191 -5.72 0.20 1.77
CA PRO A 191 -5.92 -1.22 2.06
C PRO A 191 -4.61 -1.95 2.37
N ALA A 192 -3.53 -1.60 1.67
CA ALA A 192 -2.22 -2.18 1.92
C ALA A 192 -1.66 -1.79 3.31
N LEU A 193 -1.92 -0.57 3.76
CA LEU A 193 -1.60 -0.13 5.13
C LEU A 193 -2.27 -0.98 6.19
N VAL A 194 -3.53 -1.39 5.98
CA VAL A 194 -4.22 -2.30 6.92
C VAL A 194 -3.38 -3.56 7.12
N GLY A 195 -2.89 -4.17 6.05
CA GLY A 195 -2.05 -5.38 6.12
C GLY A 195 -0.72 -5.13 6.85
N LEU A 196 -0.03 -4.04 6.50
CA LEU A 196 1.25 -3.69 7.11
C LEU A 196 1.12 -3.41 8.62
N ILE A 197 0.13 -2.62 9.02
CA ILE A 197 -0.13 -2.28 10.41
C ILE A 197 -0.47 -3.54 11.21
N LEU A 198 -1.32 -4.38 10.64
CA LEU A 198 -1.73 -5.63 11.24
C LEU A 198 -0.55 -6.56 11.48
N GLN A 199 0.34 -6.73 10.49
CA GLN A 199 1.57 -7.51 10.65
C GLN A 199 2.45 -6.94 11.77
N ASN A 200 2.71 -5.63 11.76
CA ASN A 200 3.54 -4.98 12.76
C ASN A 200 3.05 -5.22 14.19
N ILE A 201 1.75 -4.97 14.42
CA ILE A 201 1.14 -5.09 15.74
C ILE A 201 1.15 -6.54 16.21
N THR A 202 0.72 -7.47 15.36
CA THR A 202 0.58 -8.89 15.75
C THR A 202 1.92 -9.55 15.98
N VAL A 203 2.92 -9.28 15.12
CA VAL A 203 4.29 -9.78 15.31
C VAL A 203 4.88 -9.23 16.61
N MET A 204 4.70 -7.93 16.88
CA MET A 204 5.21 -7.31 18.12
C MET A 204 4.58 -7.90 19.38
N LEU A 205 3.26 -8.07 19.41
CA LEU A 205 2.54 -8.62 20.56
C LEU A 205 3.05 -10.00 20.93
N THR A 206 3.23 -10.89 19.94
CA THR A 206 3.65 -12.27 20.21
C THR A 206 5.17 -12.42 20.33
N ALA A 207 5.96 -11.59 19.67
CA ALA A 207 7.41 -11.59 19.84
C ALA A 207 7.82 -11.31 21.30
N PHE A 208 7.13 -10.39 21.98
CA PHE A 208 7.39 -10.10 23.37
C PHE A 208 6.71 -11.06 24.38
N ALA A 209 5.72 -11.85 23.94
CA ALA A 209 4.92 -12.66 24.85
C ALA A 209 5.74 -13.68 25.65
N LEU A 210 6.62 -14.44 24.98
CA LEU A 210 7.46 -15.45 25.62
C LEU A 210 8.76 -14.85 26.17
N VAL A 211 9.29 -13.84 25.50
CA VAL A 211 10.55 -13.19 25.91
C VAL A 211 10.40 -12.49 27.26
N ARG A 212 9.27 -11.83 27.53
CA ARG A 212 9.00 -11.26 28.86
C ARG A 212 8.99 -12.32 29.98
N GLU A 213 8.52 -13.53 29.68
CA GLU A 213 8.57 -14.61 30.68
C GLU A 213 9.99 -15.13 30.88
N LYS A 214 10.81 -15.16 29.82
CA LYS A 214 12.23 -15.48 29.93
C LYS A 214 12.97 -14.46 30.82
N GLU A 215 12.80 -13.17 30.56
CA GLU A 215 13.46 -12.10 31.31
C GLU A 215 13.02 -12.03 32.78
N ARG A 216 11.78 -12.40 33.08
CA ARG A 216 11.25 -12.43 34.45
C ARG A 216 11.48 -13.75 35.17
N SER A 217 12.23 -14.69 34.58
CA SER A 217 12.49 -16.04 35.10
C SER A 217 11.20 -16.84 35.41
N THR A 218 10.04 -16.40 34.90
CA THR A 218 8.78 -17.09 35.11
C THR A 218 8.61 -18.29 34.14
N ILE A 219 9.46 -18.40 33.13
CA ILE A 219 9.47 -19.55 32.23
C ILE A 219 9.86 -20.85 32.96
N GLU A 220 10.69 -20.77 33.99
CA GLU A 220 11.11 -21.91 34.81
C GLU A 220 9.90 -22.56 35.48
N GLN A 221 8.96 -21.75 35.98
CA GLN A 221 7.71 -22.26 36.57
C GLN A 221 6.85 -23.01 35.53
N LEU A 222 6.89 -22.58 34.26
CA LEU A 222 6.18 -23.25 33.16
C LEU A 222 6.86 -24.58 32.78
N ILE A 223 8.18 -24.65 32.85
CA ILE A 223 8.97 -25.84 32.52
C ILE A 223 8.68 -26.99 33.51
N VAL A 224 8.53 -26.65 34.78
CA VAL A 224 8.21 -27.65 35.85
C VAL A 224 6.78 -28.20 35.71
N THR A 225 5.88 -27.48 35.05
CA THR A 225 4.49 -27.99 34.83
C THR A 225 4.45 -29.05 33.74
N PRO A 226 3.48 -30.02 33.81
CA PRO A 226 3.33 -31.06 32.78
C PRO A 226 2.72 -30.55 31.47
N VAL A 227 2.85 -29.25 31.15
CA VAL A 227 2.35 -28.61 29.92
C VAL A 227 3.24 -28.96 28.73
N ARG A 228 2.66 -29.30 27.58
CA ARG A 228 3.40 -29.58 26.34
C ARG A 228 3.67 -28.29 25.53
N PRO A 229 4.75 -28.25 24.70
CA PRO A 229 5.07 -27.11 23.87
C PRO A 229 3.90 -26.61 22.98
N VAL A 230 3.17 -27.54 22.38
CA VAL A 230 1.99 -27.24 21.54
C VAL A 230 0.89 -26.56 22.35
N GLU A 231 0.57 -27.07 23.54
CA GLU A 231 -0.45 -26.53 24.44
C GLU A 231 -0.07 -25.10 24.89
N LEU A 232 1.22 -24.89 25.17
CA LEU A 232 1.74 -23.59 25.59
C LEU A 232 1.67 -22.56 24.46
N ILE A 233 2.20 -22.90 23.30
CA ILE A 233 2.27 -21.97 22.14
C ILE A 233 0.86 -21.62 21.67
N LEU A 234 0.01 -22.62 21.44
CA LEU A 234 -1.37 -22.35 21.01
C LEU A 234 -2.18 -21.62 22.08
N GLY A 235 -2.01 -21.98 23.37
CA GLY A 235 -2.69 -21.30 24.47
C GLY A 235 -2.32 -19.84 24.61
N LYS A 236 -1.04 -19.50 24.35
CA LYS A 236 -0.57 -18.12 24.31
C LYS A 236 -1.14 -17.33 23.14
N LEU A 237 -1.28 -17.96 21.97
CA LEU A 237 -1.78 -17.27 20.78
C LEU A 237 -3.25 -16.84 20.92
N VAL A 238 -4.10 -17.57 21.64
CA VAL A 238 -5.55 -17.30 21.70
C VAL A 238 -5.91 -15.86 22.09
N PRO A 239 -5.44 -15.27 23.20
CA PRO A 239 -5.78 -13.88 23.52
C PRO A 239 -5.23 -12.89 22.50
N TYR A 240 -4.05 -13.14 21.93
CA TYR A 240 -3.47 -12.26 20.90
C TYR A 240 -4.19 -12.37 19.55
N ILE A 241 -4.78 -13.51 19.20
CA ILE A 241 -5.69 -13.65 18.06
C ILE A 241 -6.88 -12.71 18.23
N ILE A 242 -7.51 -12.70 19.39
CA ILE A 242 -8.66 -11.82 19.65
C ILE A 242 -8.26 -10.34 19.52
N ILE A 243 -7.13 -9.95 20.10
CA ILE A 243 -6.61 -8.57 19.99
C ILE A 243 -6.28 -8.23 18.54
N GLY A 244 -5.61 -9.13 17.80
CA GLY A 244 -5.30 -8.95 16.39
C GLY A 244 -6.55 -8.83 15.53
N CYS A 245 -7.58 -9.64 15.78
CA CYS A 245 -8.87 -9.54 15.10
C CYS A 245 -9.57 -8.19 15.38
N VAL A 246 -9.57 -7.74 16.62
CA VAL A 246 -10.13 -6.43 16.99
C VAL A 246 -9.35 -5.31 16.31
N SER A 247 -8.01 -5.38 16.30
CA SER A 247 -7.15 -4.42 15.60
C SER A 247 -7.40 -4.41 14.09
N PHE A 248 -7.60 -5.58 13.48
CA PHE A 248 -7.95 -5.71 12.07
C PHE A 248 -9.30 -5.05 11.74
N LEU A 249 -10.33 -5.37 12.51
CA LEU A 249 -11.65 -4.76 12.34
C LEU A 249 -11.60 -3.24 12.52
N PHE A 250 -10.82 -2.77 13.48
CA PHE A 250 -10.63 -1.35 13.72
C PHE A 250 -9.88 -0.67 12.57
N ALA A 251 -8.77 -1.23 12.09
CA ALA A 251 -8.03 -0.72 10.95
C ALA A 251 -8.89 -0.72 9.67
N LEU A 252 -9.67 -1.78 9.45
CA LEU A 252 -10.60 -1.87 8.33
C LEU A 252 -11.71 -0.81 8.43
N SER A 253 -12.23 -0.55 9.64
CA SER A 253 -13.23 0.49 9.84
C SER A 253 -12.67 1.90 9.55
N LEU A 254 -11.42 2.18 9.93
CA LEU A 254 -10.74 3.43 9.55
C LEU A 254 -10.56 3.53 8.03
N CYS A 255 -10.18 2.44 7.35
CA CYS A 255 -10.08 2.39 5.90
C CYS A 255 -11.39 2.80 5.22
N VAL A 256 -12.51 2.25 5.66
CA VAL A 256 -13.83 2.48 5.05
C VAL A 256 -14.42 3.83 5.45
N PHE A 257 -14.48 4.13 6.75
CA PHE A 257 -15.22 5.31 7.25
C PHE A 257 -14.38 6.59 7.24
N TRP A 258 -13.09 6.52 7.50
CA TRP A 258 -12.23 7.71 7.56
C TRP A 258 -11.65 8.07 6.19
N PHE A 259 -11.15 7.07 5.46
CA PHE A 259 -10.54 7.29 4.16
C PHE A 259 -11.49 7.07 2.97
N SER A 260 -12.75 6.72 3.24
CA SER A 260 -13.79 6.52 2.23
C SER A 260 -13.40 5.50 1.13
N VAL A 261 -12.58 4.50 1.48
CA VAL A 261 -12.24 3.41 0.57
C VAL A 261 -13.33 2.34 0.68
N GLY A 262 -14.21 2.26 -0.32
CA GLY A 262 -15.27 1.25 -0.38
C GLY A 262 -14.70 -0.17 -0.51
N ILE A 263 -15.47 -1.15 -0.06
CA ILE A 263 -15.17 -2.58 -0.26
C ILE A 263 -16.09 -3.08 -1.38
N GLU A 264 -15.53 -3.28 -2.57
CA GLU A 264 -16.29 -3.72 -3.75
C GLU A 264 -16.65 -5.21 -3.71
N GLY A 265 -15.90 -5.99 -2.94
CA GLY A 265 -16.05 -7.44 -2.85
C GLY A 265 -16.77 -7.93 -1.60
N ASN A 266 -16.70 -9.25 -1.38
CA ASN A 266 -17.36 -9.90 -0.26
C ASN A 266 -16.63 -9.63 1.06
N LEU A 267 -17.28 -8.87 1.96
CA LEU A 267 -16.76 -8.53 3.28
C LEU A 267 -16.46 -9.78 4.15
N LEU A 268 -17.32 -10.80 4.09
CA LEU A 268 -17.09 -12.03 4.88
C LEU A 268 -15.81 -12.74 4.44
N LEU A 269 -15.56 -12.82 3.12
CA LEU A 269 -14.33 -13.37 2.57
C LEU A 269 -13.11 -12.58 3.06
N LEU A 270 -13.18 -11.24 3.02
CA LEU A 270 -12.11 -10.38 3.52
C LEU A 270 -11.83 -10.60 5.01
N LEU A 271 -12.87 -10.73 5.83
CA LEU A 271 -12.73 -10.99 7.27
C LEU A 271 -12.06 -12.35 7.53
N VAL A 272 -12.52 -13.42 6.87
CA VAL A 272 -11.95 -14.75 7.03
C VAL A 272 -10.47 -14.79 6.65
N LEU A 273 -10.12 -14.18 5.50
CA LEU A 273 -8.73 -14.15 5.02
C LEU A 273 -7.86 -13.19 5.84
N GLY A 274 -8.42 -12.09 6.34
CA GLY A 274 -7.75 -11.21 7.30
C GLY A 274 -7.45 -11.92 8.62
N PHE A 275 -8.37 -12.72 9.14
CA PHE A 275 -8.11 -13.54 10.34
C PHE A 275 -7.06 -14.62 10.11
N LEU A 276 -7.03 -15.21 8.91
CA LEU A 276 -5.94 -16.13 8.53
C LEU A 276 -4.59 -15.41 8.54
N PHE A 277 -4.53 -14.18 8.00
CA PHE A 277 -3.31 -13.38 8.02
C PHE A 277 -2.90 -12.94 9.43
N VAL A 278 -3.85 -12.58 10.30
CA VAL A 278 -3.60 -12.34 11.74
C VAL A 278 -2.90 -13.56 12.35
N PHE A 279 -3.43 -14.75 12.12
CA PHE A 279 -2.88 -15.98 12.67
C PHE A 279 -1.48 -16.29 12.13
N CYS A 280 -1.25 -16.05 10.83
CA CYS A 280 0.07 -16.15 10.20
C CYS A 280 1.08 -15.19 10.86
N SER A 281 0.72 -13.93 10.99
CA SER A 281 1.59 -12.88 11.55
C SER A 281 1.91 -13.11 13.02
N LEU A 282 0.93 -13.55 13.81
CA LEU A 282 1.14 -13.96 15.21
C LEU A 282 2.13 -15.13 15.30
N SER A 283 2.06 -16.08 14.36
CA SER A 283 2.98 -17.22 14.30
C SER A 283 4.42 -16.78 14.04
N ILE A 284 4.63 -15.74 13.19
CA ILE A 284 5.95 -15.14 12.98
C ILE A 284 6.51 -14.55 14.28
N GLY A 285 5.71 -13.75 14.98
CA GLY A 285 6.13 -13.18 16.27
C GLY A 285 6.43 -14.24 17.31
N MET A 286 5.63 -15.32 17.35
CA MET A 286 5.90 -16.46 18.22
C MET A 286 7.22 -17.15 17.86
N LEU A 287 7.52 -17.33 16.57
CA LEU A 287 8.80 -17.87 16.13
C LEU A 287 9.96 -16.98 16.61
N ILE A 288 9.90 -15.67 16.42
CA ILE A 288 10.89 -14.72 16.93
C ILE A 288 11.08 -14.90 18.44
N SER A 289 9.98 -15.00 19.17
CA SER A 289 10.00 -15.17 20.64
C SER A 289 10.69 -16.46 21.10
N THR A 290 10.69 -17.52 20.28
CA THR A 290 11.41 -18.76 20.62
C THR A 290 12.93 -18.60 20.50
N PHE A 291 13.41 -17.81 19.57
CA PHE A 291 14.85 -17.57 19.34
C PHE A 291 15.41 -16.48 20.25
N ALA A 292 14.64 -15.42 20.49
CA ALA A 292 15.11 -14.29 21.27
C ALA A 292 15.29 -14.63 22.76
N ARG A 293 16.39 -14.13 23.35
CA ARG A 293 16.72 -14.28 24.78
C ARG A 293 16.21 -13.11 25.61
N ASN A 294 16.16 -11.92 25.04
CA ASN A 294 15.68 -10.69 25.68
C ASN A 294 14.86 -9.84 24.71
N GLN A 295 14.16 -8.82 25.23
CA GLN A 295 13.29 -7.96 24.43
C GLN A 295 14.05 -7.19 23.37
N LEU A 296 15.31 -6.76 23.62
CA LEU A 296 16.11 -6.09 22.62
C LEU A 296 16.38 -6.99 21.41
N GLN A 297 16.75 -8.25 21.64
CA GLN A 297 16.96 -9.22 20.56
C GLN A 297 15.67 -9.52 19.79
N ALA A 298 14.54 -9.62 20.50
CA ALA A 298 13.23 -9.76 19.84
C ALA A 298 12.92 -8.57 18.95
N MET A 299 13.14 -7.35 19.43
CA MET A 299 12.92 -6.12 18.66
C MET A 299 13.81 -6.05 17.42
N MET A 300 15.11 -6.38 17.53
CA MET A 300 16.01 -6.44 16.37
C MET A 300 15.57 -7.48 15.34
N SER A 301 15.12 -8.66 15.81
CA SER A 301 14.61 -9.71 14.93
C SER A 301 13.30 -9.29 14.24
N MET A 302 12.45 -8.53 14.92
CA MET A 302 11.23 -7.96 14.33
C MET A 302 11.58 -6.98 13.19
N VAL A 303 12.53 -6.07 13.40
CA VAL A 303 12.99 -5.12 12.38
C VAL A 303 13.51 -5.86 11.16
N LEU A 304 14.26 -6.96 11.37
CA LEU A 304 14.78 -7.81 10.29
C LEU A 304 13.67 -8.46 9.45
N VAL A 305 12.50 -8.73 10.02
CA VAL A 305 11.33 -9.27 9.30
C VAL A 305 10.49 -8.16 8.67
N ILE A 306 10.24 -7.09 9.41
CA ILE A 306 9.32 -6.02 9.01
C ILE A 306 9.90 -5.17 7.87
N LEU A 307 11.19 -4.84 7.93
CA LEU A 307 11.80 -3.96 6.93
C LEU A 307 11.83 -4.59 5.52
N PRO A 308 12.23 -5.87 5.33
CA PRO A 308 12.02 -6.55 4.06
C PRO A 308 10.54 -6.66 3.67
N SER A 309 9.63 -6.87 4.63
CA SER A 309 8.20 -6.93 4.34
C SER A 309 7.68 -5.62 3.74
N ILE A 310 8.13 -4.46 4.23
CA ILE A 310 7.75 -3.15 3.67
C ILE A 310 8.27 -2.98 2.25
N LEU A 311 9.53 -3.36 1.99
CA LEU A 311 10.19 -3.09 0.72
C LEU A 311 9.80 -4.09 -0.38
N LEU A 312 9.66 -5.38 -0.06
CA LEU A 312 9.57 -6.47 -1.03
C LEU A 312 8.14 -7.02 -1.21
N SER A 313 7.20 -6.67 -0.34
CA SER A 313 5.83 -7.21 -0.41
C SER A 313 4.97 -6.59 -1.52
N GLY A 314 5.42 -5.54 -2.18
CA GLY A 314 4.57 -4.77 -3.09
C GLY A 314 3.78 -3.66 -2.40
N PHE A 315 4.15 -3.31 -1.15
CA PHE A 315 3.50 -2.22 -0.41
C PHE A 315 3.86 -0.86 -1.01
N ILE A 316 5.15 -0.52 -1.11
CA ILE A 316 5.64 0.75 -1.65
C ILE A 316 5.86 0.66 -3.17
N PHE A 317 6.58 -0.36 -3.60
CA PHE A 317 6.95 -0.53 -5.01
C PHE A 317 6.16 -1.68 -5.62
N PRO A 318 5.56 -1.50 -6.82
CA PRO A 318 4.93 -2.60 -7.55
C PRO A 318 5.94 -3.72 -7.79
N ARG A 319 5.54 -4.96 -7.54
CA ARG A 319 6.42 -6.14 -7.67
C ARG A 319 6.88 -6.39 -9.10
N GLU A 320 6.05 -6.00 -10.07
CA GLU A 320 6.34 -6.11 -11.50
C GLU A 320 7.53 -5.24 -11.93
N ALA A 321 7.80 -4.17 -11.17
CA ALA A 321 8.93 -3.28 -11.41
C ALA A 321 10.25 -3.78 -10.78
N MET A 322 10.20 -4.85 -9.97
CA MET A 322 11.36 -5.36 -9.26
C MET A 322 12.19 -6.32 -10.16
N PRO A 323 13.54 -6.29 -10.08
CA PRO A 323 14.38 -7.31 -10.69
C PRO A 323 14.00 -8.73 -10.23
N ALA A 324 14.14 -9.72 -11.11
CA ALA A 324 13.67 -11.09 -10.86
C ALA A 324 14.16 -11.70 -9.54
N ALA A 325 15.42 -11.48 -9.18
CA ALA A 325 16.01 -11.98 -7.94
C ALA A 325 15.35 -11.37 -6.69
N ILE A 326 15.06 -10.06 -6.72
CA ILE A 326 14.40 -9.35 -5.63
C ILE A 326 12.92 -9.75 -5.52
N ASN A 327 12.24 -9.86 -6.68
CA ASN A 327 10.86 -10.32 -6.73
C ASN A 327 10.71 -11.75 -6.16
N PHE A 328 11.69 -12.64 -6.42
CA PHE A 328 11.71 -13.99 -5.82
C PHE A 328 11.72 -13.94 -4.29
N LEU A 329 12.53 -13.07 -3.67
CA LEU A 329 12.55 -12.90 -2.22
C LEU A 329 11.20 -12.40 -1.67
N GLY A 330 10.44 -11.63 -2.44
CA GLY A 330 9.10 -11.19 -2.08
C GLY A 330 8.11 -12.35 -1.88
N TYR A 331 8.30 -13.48 -2.58
CA TYR A 331 7.46 -14.68 -2.36
C TYR A 331 7.69 -15.37 -1.00
N LEU A 332 8.78 -15.07 -0.32
CA LEU A 332 9.04 -15.57 1.03
C LEU A 332 8.35 -14.74 2.13
N ILE A 333 7.64 -13.70 1.75
CA ILE A 333 7.01 -12.75 2.68
C ILE A 333 5.49 -12.95 2.69
N PRO A 334 4.88 -13.36 3.81
CA PRO A 334 3.44 -13.57 3.90
C PRO A 334 2.60 -12.33 3.63
N LEU A 335 3.12 -11.14 3.93
CA LEU A 335 2.44 -9.88 3.65
C LEU A 335 2.14 -9.72 2.15
N THR A 336 3.01 -10.19 1.27
CA THR A 336 2.82 -10.15 -0.18
C THR A 336 1.47 -10.71 -0.60
N TYR A 337 1.17 -11.92 -0.17
CA TYR A 337 -0.08 -12.60 -0.48
C TYR A 337 -1.29 -11.91 0.12
N PHE A 338 -1.13 -11.38 1.34
CA PHE A 338 -2.23 -10.64 1.95
C PHE A 338 -2.51 -9.30 1.27
N LEU A 339 -1.49 -8.62 0.74
CA LEU A 339 -1.69 -7.40 -0.06
C LEU A 339 -2.45 -7.68 -1.35
N ASP A 340 -2.15 -8.79 -2.02
CA ASP A 340 -2.87 -9.21 -3.22
C ASP A 340 -4.33 -9.57 -2.89
N ILE A 341 -4.56 -10.27 -1.76
CA ILE A 341 -5.90 -10.58 -1.25
C ILE A 341 -6.70 -9.32 -0.93
N ILE A 342 -6.16 -8.43 -0.10
CA ILE A 342 -6.92 -7.25 0.35
C ILE A 342 -7.20 -6.29 -0.80
N ARG A 343 -6.23 -6.03 -1.68
CA ARG A 343 -6.42 -5.22 -2.88
C ARG A 343 -7.40 -5.89 -3.85
N GLY A 344 -7.29 -7.19 -4.05
CA GLY A 344 -8.19 -7.95 -4.91
C GLY A 344 -9.65 -7.88 -4.47
N ILE A 345 -9.91 -8.00 -3.18
CA ILE A 345 -11.27 -7.94 -2.64
C ILE A 345 -11.75 -6.49 -2.55
N VAL A 346 -10.95 -5.58 -1.99
CA VAL A 346 -11.36 -4.18 -1.74
C VAL A 346 -11.54 -3.41 -3.04
N LEU A 347 -10.58 -3.49 -3.98
CA LEU A 347 -10.60 -2.67 -5.20
C LEU A 347 -11.28 -3.36 -6.37
N LYS A 348 -11.01 -4.66 -6.57
CA LYS A 348 -11.47 -5.38 -7.75
C LYS A 348 -12.76 -6.17 -7.52
N GLY A 349 -13.14 -6.39 -6.26
CA GLY A 349 -14.32 -7.19 -5.92
C GLY A 349 -14.22 -8.68 -6.30
N ILE A 350 -12.98 -9.20 -6.45
CA ILE A 350 -12.79 -10.60 -6.89
C ILE A 350 -13.15 -11.60 -5.80
N GLY A 351 -13.65 -12.76 -6.23
CA GLY A 351 -14.01 -13.87 -5.34
C GLY A 351 -12.83 -14.78 -5.00
N ALA A 352 -13.07 -15.71 -4.07
CA ALA A 352 -12.06 -16.65 -3.57
C ALA A 352 -11.37 -17.48 -4.67
N GLY A 353 -12.06 -17.77 -5.78
CA GLY A 353 -11.51 -18.58 -6.87
C GLY A 353 -10.26 -17.98 -7.53
N TYR A 354 -10.16 -16.66 -7.58
CA TYR A 354 -8.98 -15.95 -8.11
C TYR A 354 -7.86 -15.79 -7.09
N LEU A 355 -8.13 -15.99 -5.80
CA LEU A 355 -7.19 -15.82 -4.69
C LEU A 355 -6.65 -17.15 -4.13
N LEU A 356 -6.96 -18.28 -4.76
CA LEU A 356 -6.60 -19.59 -4.25
C LEU A 356 -5.10 -19.75 -3.98
N ASN A 357 -4.25 -19.26 -4.88
CA ASN A 357 -2.80 -19.36 -4.73
C ASN A 357 -2.31 -18.60 -3.48
N ASP A 358 -2.85 -17.41 -3.25
CA ASP A 358 -2.48 -16.56 -2.11
C ASP A 358 -2.99 -17.15 -0.80
N ILE A 359 -4.21 -17.72 -0.82
CA ILE A 359 -4.79 -18.41 0.33
C ILE A 359 -3.95 -19.64 0.70
N PHE A 360 -3.59 -20.46 -0.29
CA PHE A 360 -2.75 -21.65 -0.05
C PHE A 360 -1.37 -21.26 0.48
N ALA A 361 -0.76 -20.21 -0.09
CA ALA A 361 0.52 -19.71 0.39
C ALA A 361 0.43 -19.28 1.85
N LEU A 362 -0.57 -18.47 2.25
CA LEU A 362 -0.76 -18.07 3.65
C LEU A 362 -1.01 -19.26 4.59
N CYS A 363 -1.78 -20.26 4.16
CA CYS A 363 -2.00 -21.47 4.94
C CYS A 363 -0.69 -22.24 5.15
N ILE A 364 0.11 -22.41 4.08
CA ILE A 364 1.41 -23.10 4.15
C ILE A 364 2.36 -22.33 5.08
N PHE A 365 2.49 -21.00 4.91
CA PHE A 365 3.32 -20.18 5.79
C PHE A 365 2.91 -20.31 7.25
N THR A 366 1.61 -20.21 7.54
CA THR A 366 1.08 -20.34 8.89
C THR A 366 1.45 -21.70 9.50
N PHE A 367 1.21 -22.77 8.74
CA PHE A 367 1.50 -24.13 9.21
C PHE A 367 3.00 -24.36 9.43
N VAL A 368 3.83 -23.97 8.48
CA VAL A 368 5.30 -24.15 8.53
C VAL A 368 5.89 -23.34 9.70
N ILE A 369 5.56 -22.05 9.80
CA ILE A 369 6.11 -21.18 10.84
C ILE A 369 5.67 -21.66 12.24
N LEU A 370 4.41 -22.03 12.39
CA LEU A 370 3.90 -22.54 13.66
C LEU A 370 4.56 -23.87 14.04
N SER A 371 4.73 -24.77 13.07
CA SER A 371 5.41 -26.07 13.29
C SER A 371 6.85 -25.86 13.73
N ILE A 372 7.59 -24.96 13.06
CA ILE A 372 8.97 -24.61 13.45
C ILE A 372 9.00 -24.02 14.87
N SER A 373 8.05 -23.14 15.20
CA SER A 373 7.94 -22.52 16.54
C SER A 373 7.74 -23.58 17.61
N VAL A 374 6.89 -24.57 17.37
CA VAL A 374 6.62 -25.68 18.31
C VAL A 374 7.83 -26.59 18.45
N LEU A 375 8.45 -26.99 17.34
CA LEU A 375 9.61 -27.89 17.32
C LEU A 375 10.84 -27.26 17.97
N ARG A 376 11.01 -25.95 17.79
CA ARG A 376 12.16 -25.20 18.33
C ARG A 376 12.00 -24.87 19.81
N PHE A 377 10.76 -24.83 20.30
CA PHE A 377 10.54 -24.59 21.73
C PHE A 377 11.03 -25.77 22.55
N LYS A 378 12.28 -25.69 23.02
CA LYS A 378 12.84 -26.65 23.94
C LYS A 378 12.40 -26.33 25.36
N LYS A 379 11.91 -27.32 26.06
CA LYS A 379 11.58 -27.29 27.49
C LYS A 379 12.85 -27.62 28.29
N SER A 380 13.92 -26.82 28.15
CA SER A 380 15.23 -27.05 28.77
C SER A 380 15.68 -25.77 29.48
N LEU A 381 16.37 -25.91 30.56
CA LEU A 381 16.96 -24.86 31.39
C LEU A 381 18.35 -24.41 30.87
N ASP A 382 18.77 -24.83 29.68
CA ASP A 382 20.06 -24.48 29.09
C ASP A 382 20.07 -23.07 28.45
#